data_2f80612d0115a30a74a48b6bfa2e7247
#
_entry.id   2f80612d0115a30a74a48b6bfa2e7247
#
_cell.length_a   1.000
_cell.length_b   1.000
_cell.length_c   1.000
_cell.angle_alpha   90.00
_cell.angle_beta   90.00
_cell.angle_gamma   90.00
#
_symmetry.space_group_name_H-M   'P 1'
#
loop_
_entity.id
_entity.type
_entity.pdbx_description
1 polymer ?
#
loop_
_entity_poly.entity_id
_entity_poly.type
_entity_poly.pdbx_seq_one_letter_code
_entity_poly.pdbx_strand_id
1 'polypeptide(L)'
;STSIVINTARGEIVNQQDLYNAIVSRQIAGAGMDTLCPEPVPFDHPLLQLPEHLQYKVTLSPHIGGTTYGVFQHMYRTIWSNISAVCHGQTPNHIVV
;
A
#
# COMPACT_ATOMS: atom_id res chain seq x y z
N SER A 1 -12.61 -19.15 1.63
CA SER A 1 -11.97 -18.27 2.62
C SER A 1 -12.72 -16.96 2.75
N THR A 2 -12.68 -16.35 3.92
CA THR A 2 -13.23 -15.01 4.21
C THR A 2 -12.13 -13.96 4.37
N SER A 3 -10.86 -14.37 4.19
CA SER A 3 -9.70 -13.49 4.38
C SER A 3 -9.63 -12.43 3.29
N ILE A 4 -9.25 -11.22 3.67
CA ILE A 4 -9.02 -10.07 2.78
C ILE A 4 -7.56 -9.62 2.97
N VAL A 5 -6.88 -9.33 1.87
CA VAL A 5 -5.54 -8.74 1.87
C VAL A 5 -5.66 -7.23 1.67
N ILE A 6 -5.01 -6.44 2.53
CA ILE A 6 -4.95 -4.97 2.36
C ILE A 6 -3.49 -4.55 2.36
N ASN A 7 -3.08 -3.82 1.30
CA ASN A 7 -1.74 -3.26 1.18
C ASN A 7 -1.81 -1.75 0.88
N THR A 8 -1.40 -0.97 1.86
CA THR A 8 -1.28 0.49 1.76
C THR A 8 0.18 0.95 1.92
N ALA A 9 1.14 0.02 1.82
CA ALA A 9 2.55 0.30 2.05
C ALA A 9 3.33 0.45 0.74
N ARG A 10 3.65 -0.66 0.08
CA ARG A 10 4.35 -0.68 -1.22
C ARG A 10 3.88 -1.89 -2.04
N GLY A 11 3.76 -1.72 -3.35
CA GLY A 11 3.30 -2.77 -4.26
C GLY A 11 4.16 -4.02 -4.23
N GLU A 12 5.47 -3.85 -4.12
CA GLU A 12 6.47 -4.93 -4.13
C GLU A 12 6.38 -5.89 -2.93
N ILE A 13 5.69 -5.50 -1.86
CA ILE A 13 5.51 -6.35 -0.68
C ILE A 13 4.64 -7.57 -0.98
N VAL A 14 3.75 -7.45 -1.98
CA VAL A 14 2.82 -8.50 -2.37
C VAL A 14 3.11 -8.94 -3.80
N ASN A 15 3.35 -10.22 -4.04
CA ASN A 15 3.39 -10.73 -5.39
C ASN A 15 1.98 -10.63 -6.01
N GLN A 16 1.84 -9.73 -6.97
CA GLN A 16 0.53 -9.35 -7.51
C GLN A 16 -0.05 -10.38 -8.45
N GLN A 17 0.80 -11.21 -9.08
CA GLN A 17 0.34 -12.35 -9.85
C GLN A 17 -0.22 -13.45 -8.93
N ASP A 18 0.43 -13.71 -7.81
CA ASP A 18 -0.07 -14.67 -6.83
C ASP A 18 -1.35 -14.18 -6.15
N LEU A 19 -1.45 -12.87 -5.90
CA LEU A 19 -2.68 -12.25 -5.40
C LEU A 19 -3.84 -12.41 -6.40
N TYR A 20 -3.59 -12.15 -7.69
CA TYR A 20 -4.56 -12.41 -8.76
C TYR A 20 -5.02 -13.88 -8.75
N ASN A 21 -4.07 -14.81 -8.71
CA ASN A 21 -4.35 -16.25 -8.70
C ASN A 21 -5.19 -16.66 -7.48
N ALA A 22 -4.88 -16.10 -6.30
CA ALA A 22 -5.60 -16.37 -5.05
C ALA A 22 -7.06 -15.84 -5.09
N ILE A 23 -7.29 -14.71 -5.77
CA ILE A 23 -8.64 -14.16 -5.97
C ILE A 23 -9.43 -15.02 -6.94
N VAL A 24 -8.85 -15.37 -8.09
CA VAL A 24 -9.50 -16.17 -9.13
C VAL A 24 -9.84 -17.58 -8.62
N SER A 25 -8.93 -18.20 -7.88
CA SER A 25 -9.13 -19.52 -7.27
C SER A 25 -9.97 -19.49 -5.99
N ARG A 26 -10.46 -18.32 -5.55
CA ARG A 26 -11.27 -18.12 -4.33
C ARG A 26 -10.57 -18.54 -3.03
N GLN A 27 -9.25 -18.54 -3.02
CA GLN A 27 -8.45 -18.79 -1.80
C GLN A 27 -8.59 -17.65 -0.80
N ILE A 28 -8.82 -16.41 -1.29
CA ILE A 28 -9.15 -15.23 -0.48
C ILE A 28 -10.48 -14.61 -0.95
N ALA A 29 -11.10 -13.84 -0.07
CA ALA A 29 -12.36 -13.17 -0.36
C ALA A 29 -12.18 -11.94 -1.26
N GLY A 30 -11.06 -11.24 -1.12
CA GLY A 30 -10.78 -10.04 -1.91
C GLY A 30 -9.48 -9.34 -1.48
N ALA A 31 -9.22 -8.18 -2.08
CA ALA A 31 -8.07 -7.35 -1.76
C ALA A 31 -8.37 -5.85 -1.86
N GLY A 32 -7.68 -5.05 -1.02
CA GLY A 32 -7.60 -3.60 -1.12
C GLY A 32 -6.15 -3.18 -1.33
N MET A 33 -5.86 -2.46 -2.40
CA MET A 33 -4.49 -2.05 -2.75
C MET A 33 -4.46 -0.54 -3.03
N ASP A 34 -3.67 0.20 -2.25
CA ASP A 34 -3.37 1.61 -2.53
C ASP A 34 -2.10 1.76 -3.37
N THR A 35 -1.25 0.75 -3.34
CA THR A 35 0.02 0.70 -4.06
C THR A 35 0.10 -0.54 -4.91
N LEU A 36 0.47 -0.39 -6.16
CA LEU A 36 0.72 -1.47 -7.11
C LEU A 36 2.17 -1.44 -7.59
N CYS A 37 2.62 -2.47 -8.26
CA CYS A 37 3.97 -2.54 -8.85
C CYS A 37 3.90 -3.12 -10.27
N PRO A 38 4.54 -2.44 -11.26
CA PRO A 38 5.25 -1.16 -11.16
C PRO A 38 4.31 0.06 -11.05
N GLU A 39 4.85 1.20 -10.64
CA GLU A 39 4.20 2.51 -10.75
C GLU A 39 5.00 3.38 -11.74
N PRO A 40 4.37 3.97 -12.77
CA PRO A 40 2.93 3.93 -13.11
C PRO A 40 2.45 2.52 -13.47
N VAL A 41 1.19 2.23 -13.09
CA VAL A 41 0.60 0.91 -13.30
C VAL A 41 0.27 0.70 -14.78
N PRO A 42 0.80 -0.34 -15.45
CA PRO A 42 0.49 -0.62 -16.85
C PRO A 42 -0.92 -1.20 -17.00
N PHE A 43 -1.52 -1.01 -18.17
CA PHE A 43 -2.89 -1.47 -18.44
C PHE A 43 -3.05 -3.00 -18.39
N ASP A 44 -2.00 -3.75 -18.65
CA ASP A 44 -1.95 -5.20 -18.60
C ASP A 44 -1.65 -5.79 -17.22
N HIS A 45 -1.63 -4.92 -16.20
CA HIS A 45 -1.39 -5.34 -14.81
C HIS A 45 -2.40 -6.41 -14.36
N PRO A 46 -1.97 -7.52 -13.71
CA PRO A 46 -2.85 -8.64 -13.38
C PRO A 46 -4.15 -8.26 -12.68
N LEU A 47 -4.09 -7.38 -11.67
CA LEU A 47 -5.28 -6.96 -10.93
C LEU A 47 -6.25 -6.08 -11.73
N LEU A 48 -5.80 -5.46 -12.84
CA LEU A 48 -6.66 -4.74 -13.78
C LEU A 48 -7.29 -5.67 -14.81
N GLN A 49 -6.77 -6.88 -14.96
CA GLN A 49 -7.23 -7.91 -15.91
C GLN A 49 -8.12 -8.97 -15.26
N LEU A 50 -8.63 -8.70 -14.05
CA LEU A 50 -9.57 -9.61 -13.40
C LEU A 50 -10.83 -9.78 -14.27
N PRO A 51 -11.37 -11.03 -14.37
CA PRO A 51 -12.66 -11.27 -15.00
C PRO A 51 -13.73 -10.35 -14.42
N GLU A 52 -14.63 -9.83 -15.25
CA GLU A 52 -15.64 -8.85 -14.86
C GLU A 52 -16.43 -9.26 -13.59
N HIS A 53 -16.81 -10.54 -13.52
CA HIS A 53 -17.54 -11.09 -12.38
C HIS A 53 -16.71 -11.22 -11.08
N LEU A 54 -15.42 -10.87 -11.09
CA LEU A 54 -14.53 -10.87 -9.92
C LEU A 54 -13.99 -9.46 -9.58
N GLN A 55 -14.19 -8.47 -10.43
CA GLN A 55 -13.66 -7.11 -10.22
C GLN A 55 -14.13 -6.48 -8.91
N TYR A 56 -15.35 -6.78 -8.48
CA TYR A 56 -15.90 -6.30 -7.20
C TYR A 56 -15.13 -6.81 -5.97
N LYS A 57 -14.27 -7.81 -6.12
CA LYS A 57 -13.43 -8.35 -5.04
C LYS A 57 -12.18 -7.53 -4.79
N VAL A 58 -11.87 -6.58 -5.66
CA VAL A 58 -10.66 -5.76 -5.54
C VAL A 58 -11.04 -4.29 -5.51
N THR A 59 -10.51 -3.59 -4.52
CA THR A 59 -10.57 -2.13 -4.44
C THR A 59 -9.17 -1.59 -4.67
N LEU A 60 -9.02 -0.71 -5.65
CA LEU A 60 -7.76 -0.05 -5.98
C LEU A 60 -7.89 1.44 -5.72
N SER A 61 -6.88 2.04 -5.11
CA SER A 61 -6.73 3.48 -5.00
C SER A 61 -5.36 3.90 -5.57
N PRO A 62 -5.23 5.14 -6.10
CA PRO A 62 -4.07 5.53 -6.86
C PRO A 62 -2.94 6.08 -5.97
N HIS A 63 -2.48 5.32 -4.98
CA HIS A 63 -1.41 5.65 -4.05
C HIS A 63 -1.64 6.98 -3.31
N ILE A 64 -2.82 7.12 -2.72
CA ILE A 64 -3.27 8.36 -2.06
C ILE A 64 -3.48 8.24 -0.55
N GLY A 65 -3.19 7.08 0.05
CA GLY A 65 -3.39 6.86 1.49
C GLY A 65 -2.63 7.84 2.37
N GLY A 66 -1.47 8.32 1.90
CA GLY A 66 -0.65 9.34 2.59
C GLY A 66 -0.94 10.80 2.22
N THR A 67 -1.93 11.09 1.35
CA THR A 67 -2.13 12.43 0.77
C THR A 67 -3.18 13.28 1.49
N THR A 68 -3.45 13.01 2.77
CA THR A 68 -4.36 13.84 3.56
C THR A 68 -3.62 15.01 4.21
N TYR A 69 -4.33 16.14 4.43
CA TYR A 69 -3.76 17.32 5.07
C TYR A 69 -3.21 17.01 6.48
N GLY A 70 -3.92 16.20 7.27
CA GLY A 70 -3.48 15.79 8.60
C GLY A 70 -2.23 14.92 8.59
N VAL A 71 -2.09 14.02 7.62
CA VAL A 71 -0.90 13.17 7.46
C VAL A 71 0.32 14.03 7.11
N PHE A 72 0.22 14.97 6.17
CA PHE A 72 1.32 15.88 5.84
C PHE A 72 1.76 16.71 7.06
N GLN A 73 0.83 17.28 7.81
CA GLN A 73 1.18 18.01 9.03
C GLN A 73 1.91 17.14 10.06
N HIS A 74 1.42 15.91 10.28
CA HIS A 74 2.05 14.98 11.21
C HIS A 74 3.46 14.59 10.73
N MET A 75 3.62 14.28 9.46
CA MET A 75 4.90 13.92 8.85
C MET A 75 5.94 15.05 9.02
N TYR A 76 5.59 16.28 8.68
CA TYR A 76 6.51 17.41 8.84
C TYR A 76 6.89 17.65 10.32
N ARG A 77 5.95 17.55 11.26
CA ARG A 77 6.26 17.66 12.69
C ARG A 77 7.24 16.59 13.15
N THR A 78 7.04 15.33 12.70
CA THR A 78 7.93 14.22 13.03
C THR A 78 9.32 14.43 12.43
N ILE A 79 9.43 14.87 11.18
CA ILE A 79 10.71 15.19 10.54
C ILE A 79 11.46 16.26 11.33
N TRP A 80 10.82 17.38 11.65
CA TRP A 80 11.45 18.46 12.42
C TRP A 80 11.85 18.04 13.82
N SER A 81 11.02 17.25 14.50
CA SER A 81 11.35 16.67 15.81
C SER A 81 12.61 15.80 15.73
N ASN A 82 12.71 14.96 14.71
CA ASN A 82 13.86 14.07 14.52
C ASN A 82 15.14 14.85 14.18
N ILE A 83 15.05 15.86 13.30
CA ILE A 83 16.19 16.76 13.00
C ILE A 83 16.67 17.44 14.28
N SER A 84 15.75 18.01 15.05
CA SER A 84 16.09 18.68 16.32
C SER A 84 16.75 17.73 17.30
N ALA A 85 16.23 16.52 17.45
CA ALA A 85 16.81 15.49 18.33
C ALA A 85 18.27 15.19 17.95
N VAL A 86 18.52 14.93 16.65
CA VAL A 86 19.88 14.65 16.16
C VAL A 86 20.83 15.83 16.38
N CYS A 87 20.39 17.05 16.11
CA CYS A 87 21.20 18.26 16.34
C CYS A 87 21.58 18.48 17.81
N HIS A 88 20.79 17.96 18.74
CA HIS A 88 21.04 18.01 20.18
C HIS A 88 21.67 16.73 20.75
N GLY A 89 22.14 15.81 19.90
CA GLY A 89 22.74 14.54 20.33
C GLY A 89 21.73 13.56 20.97
N GLN A 90 20.45 13.74 20.70
CA GLN A 90 19.37 12.88 21.18
C GLN A 90 19.01 11.83 20.13
N THR A 91 18.41 10.75 20.56
CA THR A 91 17.93 9.68 19.67
C THR A 91 16.64 10.12 18.97
N PRO A 92 16.55 10.09 17.63
CA PRO A 92 15.31 10.36 16.92
C PRO A 92 14.28 9.24 17.11
N ASN A 93 13.00 9.54 16.82
CA ASN A 93 11.93 8.54 16.85
C ASN A 93 11.92 7.71 15.57
N HIS A 94 11.35 6.50 15.64
CA HIS A 94 11.13 5.62 14.50
C HIS A 94 12.40 5.22 13.74
N ILE A 95 13.46 4.88 14.47
CA ILE A 95 14.70 4.35 13.86
C ILE A 95 14.42 2.98 13.25
N VAL A 96 14.82 2.79 12.00
CA VAL A 96 14.84 1.50 11.31
C VAL A 96 16.26 0.96 11.39
N VAL A 97 16.43 -0.22 11.99
CA VAL A 97 17.71 -0.95 12.12
C VAL A 97 17.65 -2.22 11.29
#